data_8c2a2905d74eb3bfb49cd1ee694e9d24
#
_entry.id   8c2a2905d74eb3bfb49cd1ee694e9d24
#
_cell.length_a   1.000
_cell.length_b   1.000
_cell.length_c   1.000
_cell.angle_alpha   90.00
_cell.angle_beta   90.00
_cell.angle_gamma   90.00
#
_symmetry.space_group_name_H-M   'P 1'
#
loop_
_entity.id
_entity.type
_entity.pdbx_description
1 polymer ?
#
loop_
_entity_poly.entity_id
_entity_poly.type
_entity_poly.pdbx_seq_one_letter_code
_entity_poly.pdbx_strand_id
1 'polypeptide(L)'
;ISYAFALILNAFGVTNPDGSAILNFAAVSSASWIGFPKFQICKFDITAILVMAPIAIATMMEHIGDISAISATTERNFLANPGLKRTLVGDGLATTLSALFGGPANTTYGENTGVLALTKVYDPKVVEIAAVFSILLSFSPKVAAGINLLPTGIIGGISFVLYGMISSIGIRNMVENKVDLTKSRNLMVAAIILVCALGITSIDFSIGSFDISLTSLAVAAIAGILLNAILPGNDYEFNDEELVEKEIEEVAAQKTEQK
;
A
#
# COMPACT_ATOMS: atom_id res chain seq x y z
N ILE A 1 -18.68 13.83 -1.32
CA ILE A 1 -18.28 15.02 -2.10
C ILE A 1 -18.25 14.67 -3.59
N SER A 2 -17.47 13.64 -4.04
CA SER A 2 -17.29 13.28 -5.45
C SER A 2 -18.61 12.97 -6.18
N TYR A 3 -19.49 12.17 -5.57
CA TYR A 3 -20.82 11.90 -6.13
C TYR A 3 -21.70 13.15 -6.24
N ALA A 4 -21.68 14.00 -5.20
CA ALA A 4 -22.44 15.25 -5.23
C ALA A 4 -21.96 16.18 -6.34
N PHE A 5 -20.64 16.29 -6.51
CA PHE A 5 -20.03 17.06 -7.61
C PHE A 5 -20.40 16.50 -8.98
N ALA A 6 -20.31 15.18 -9.17
CA ALA A 6 -20.70 14.53 -10.42
C ALA A 6 -22.20 14.67 -10.72
N LEU A 7 -23.08 14.66 -9.69
CA LEU A 7 -24.51 14.94 -9.84
C LEU A 7 -24.75 16.38 -10.29
N ILE A 8 -24.05 17.34 -9.72
CA ILE A 8 -24.13 18.75 -10.11
C ILE A 8 -23.73 18.92 -11.57
N LEU A 9 -22.58 18.36 -11.98
CA LEU A 9 -22.14 18.41 -13.38
C LEU A 9 -23.18 17.78 -14.34
N ASN A 10 -23.74 16.65 -13.96
CA ASN A 10 -24.79 15.98 -14.75
C ASN A 10 -26.06 16.83 -14.86
N ALA A 11 -26.43 17.54 -13.77
CA ALA A 11 -27.58 18.46 -13.76
C ALA A 11 -27.35 19.71 -14.66
N PHE A 12 -26.10 20.15 -14.79
CA PHE A 12 -25.71 21.22 -15.74
C PHE A 12 -25.57 20.75 -17.19
N GLY A 13 -25.87 19.47 -17.49
CA GLY A 13 -25.80 18.94 -18.85
C GLY A 13 -24.38 18.68 -19.34
N VAL A 14 -23.41 18.63 -18.44
CA VAL A 14 -22.04 18.22 -18.78
C VAL A 14 -22.04 16.72 -19.09
N THR A 15 -21.50 16.33 -20.24
CA THR A 15 -21.42 14.94 -20.69
C THR A 15 -19.97 14.51 -20.85
N ASN A 16 -19.76 13.21 -20.88
CA ASN A 16 -18.48 12.62 -21.28
C ASN A 16 -18.16 12.95 -22.75
N PRO A 17 -16.91 12.80 -23.21
CA PRO A 17 -16.53 13.03 -24.59
C PRO A 17 -17.30 12.21 -25.64
N ASP A 18 -17.87 11.07 -25.23
CA ASP A 18 -18.73 10.18 -26.02
C ASP A 18 -20.22 10.60 -26.02
N GLY A 19 -20.56 11.72 -25.39
CA GLY A 19 -21.93 12.23 -25.27
C GLY A 19 -22.78 11.53 -24.20
N SER A 20 -22.25 10.57 -23.48
CA SER A 20 -22.96 9.89 -22.38
C SER A 20 -23.05 10.77 -21.12
N ALA A 21 -24.07 10.55 -20.30
CA ALA A 21 -24.17 11.21 -19.00
C ALA A 21 -22.97 10.86 -18.11
N ILE A 22 -22.47 11.85 -17.36
CA ILE A 22 -21.33 11.65 -16.44
C ILE A 22 -21.64 10.55 -15.42
N LEU A 23 -22.87 10.49 -14.91
CA LEU A 23 -23.36 9.42 -14.05
C LEU A 23 -24.46 8.65 -14.78
N ASN A 24 -24.19 7.39 -15.11
CA ASN A 24 -25.17 6.49 -15.68
C ASN A 24 -25.67 5.50 -14.64
N PHE A 25 -26.83 5.78 -14.06
CA PHE A 25 -27.42 4.92 -13.04
C PHE A 25 -28.01 3.61 -13.55
N ALA A 26 -28.05 3.37 -14.87
CA ALA A 26 -28.64 2.16 -15.44
C ALA A 26 -27.96 0.90 -14.90
N ALA A 27 -26.62 0.90 -14.80
CA ALA A 27 -25.87 -0.23 -14.25
C ALA A 27 -26.19 -0.49 -12.77
N VAL A 28 -26.41 0.56 -11.98
CA VAL A 28 -26.78 0.44 -10.56
C VAL A 28 -28.23 -0.05 -10.41
N SER A 29 -29.14 0.46 -11.24
CA SER A 29 -30.55 0.06 -11.18
C SER A 29 -30.76 -1.39 -11.59
N SER A 30 -30.00 -1.89 -12.59
CA SER A 30 -30.07 -3.27 -13.08
C SER A 30 -29.30 -4.27 -12.22
N ALA A 31 -28.36 -3.81 -11.37
CA ALA A 31 -27.57 -4.68 -10.52
C ALA A 31 -28.42 -5.32 -9.41
N SER A 32 -28.19 -6.60 -9.16
CA SER A 32 -28.81 -7.32 -8.04
C SER A 32 -28.27 -6.86 -6.69
N TRP A 33 -29.10 -6.96 -5.65
CA TRP A 33 -28.67 -6.65 -4.28
C TRP A 33 -27.67 -7.69 -3.74
N ILE A 34 -27.86 -8.95 -4.09
CA ILE A 34 -27.02 -10.07 -3.63
C ILE A 34 -26.51 -10.81 -4.87
N GLY A 35 -25.25 -11.14 -4.88
CA GLY A 35 -24.58 -11.92 -5.90
C GLY A 35 -23.26 -12.49 -5.40
N PHE A 36 -22.82 -13.58 -5.99
CA PHE A 36 -21.53 -14.16 -5.66
C PHE A 36 -20.42 -13.52 -6.51
N PRO A 37 -19.27 -13.18 -5.88
CA PRO A 37 -18.08 -12.76 -6.61
C PRO A 37 -17.64 -13.84 -7.61
N LYS A 38 -17.08 -13.40 -8.74
CA LYS A 38 -16.52 -14.34 -9.73
C LYS A 38 -15.13 -14.76 -9.27
N PHE A 39 -15.06 -15.87 -8.56
CA PHE A 39 -13.78 -16.45 -8.15
C PHE A 39 -13.08 -17.09 -9.36
N GLN A 40 -11.77 -16.89 -9.44
CA GLN A 40 -10.90 -17.54 -10.40
C GLN A 40 -9.77 -18.21 -9.64
N ILE A 41 -9.48 -19.47 -10.00
CA ILE A 41 -8.34 -20.17 -9.40
C ILE A 41 -7.06 -19.64 -10.06
N CYS A 42 -6.06 -19.35 -9.25
CA CYS A 42 -4.76 -18.87 -9.73
C CYS A 42 -4.11 -19.90 -10.67
N LYS A 43 -3.38 -19.39 -11.66
CA LYS A 43 -2.51 -20.19 -12.52
C LYS A 43 -1.07 -19.90 -12.15
N PHE A 44 -0.28 -20.95 -12.00
CA PHE A 44 1.15 -20.79 -11.77
C PHE A 44 1.85 -20.49 -13.10
N ASP A 45 2.54 -19.35 -13.13
CA ASP A 45 3.33 -18.90 -14.26
C ASP A 45 4.68 -18.43 -13.74
N ILE A 46 5.76 -19.03 -14.25
CA ILE A 46 7.12 -18.72 -13.81
C ILE A 46 7.52 -17.29 -14.16
N THR A 47 7.03 -16.78 -15.30
CA THR A 47 7.29 -15.39 -15.73
C THR A 47 6.67 -14.41 -14.76
N ALA A 48 5.40 -14.64 -14.38
CA ALA A 48 4.70 -13.82 -13.39
C ALA A 48 5.44 -13.82 -12.03
N ILE A 49 5.95 -14.99 -11.60
CA ILE A 49 6.71 -15.09 -10.35
C ILE A 49 8.00 -14.25 -10.43
N LEU A 50 8.74 -14.36 -11.53
CA LEU A 50 10.00 -13.61 -11.71
C LEU A 50 9.78 -12.09 -11.77
N VAL A 51 8.67 -11.64 -12.33
CA VAL A 51 8.31 -10.22 -12.39
C VAL A 51 7.85 -9.72 -11.01
N MET A 52 7.06 -10.50 -10.28
CA MET A 52 6.47 -10.06 -9.01
C MET A 52 7.40 -10.20 -7.80
N ALA A 53 8.36 -11.14 -7.82
CA ALA A 53 9.25 -11.37 -6.69
C ALA A 53 10.08 -10.13 -6.26
N PRO A 54 10.65 -9.32 -7.18
CA PRO A 54 11.33 -8.08 -6.79
C PRO A 54 10.38 -7.04 -6.17
N ILE A 55 9.14 -6.98 -6.65
CA ILE A 55 8.12 -6.04 -6.12
C ILE A 55 7.76 -6.42 -4.68
N ALA A 56 7.73 -7.71 -4.35
CA ALA A 56 7.45 -8.17 -2.99
C ALA A 56 8.47 -7.63 -1.96
N ILE A 57 9.74 -7.44 -2.35
CA ILE A 57 10.74 -6.81 -1.46
C ILE A 57 10.39 -5.35 -1.19
N ALA A 58 9.93 -4.61 -2.20
CA ALA A 58 9.50 -3.22 -2.03
C ALA A 58 8.28 -3.12 -1.09
N THR A 59 7.28 -4.00 -1.26
CA THR A 59 6.11 -4.02 -0.37
C THR A 59 6.44 -4.43 1.06
N MET A 60 7.44 -5.30 1.27
CA MET A 60 7.94 -5.60 2.63
C MET A 60 8.52 -4.35 3.30
N MET A 61 9.28 -3.54 2.56
CA MET A 61 9.85 -2.29 3.11
C MET A 61 8.76 -1.26 3.39
N GLU A 62 7.75 -1.15 2.53
CA GLU A 62 6.57 -0.32 2.74
C GLU A 62 5.85 -0.74 4.04
N HIS A 63 5.58 -2.04 4.20
CA HIS A 63 4.95 -2.58 5.40
C HIS A 63 5.71 -2.22 6.70
N ILE A 64 7.04 -2.30 6.69
CA ILE A 64 7.86 -1.90 7.85
C ILE A 64 7.65 -0.41 8.17
N GLY A 65 7.65 0.45 7.15
CA GLY A 65 7.37 1.87 7.30
C GLY A 65 5.98 2.14 7.89
N ASP A 66 4.97 1.45 7.38
CA ASP A 66 3.58 1.59 7.85
C ASP A 66 3.40 1.12 9.29
N ILE A 67 4.02 0.00 9.67
CA ILE A 67 4.00 -0.48 11.06
C ILE A 67 4.72 0.50 11.99
N SER A 68 5.79 1.13 11.55
CA SER A 68 6.47 2.19 12.30
C SER A 68 5.55 3.41 12.46
N ALA A 69 4.90 3.86 11.38
CA ALA A 69 4.00 5.00 11.40
C ALA A 69 2.77 4.77 12.29
N ILE A 70 2.15 3.58 12.23
CA ILE A 70 1.02 3.25 13.11
C ILE A 70 1.46 3.10 14.56
N SER A 71 2.65 2.59 14.81
CA SER A 71 3.23 2.50 16.16
C SER A 71 3.38 3.88 16.79
N ALA A 72 3.96 4.83 16.05
CA ALA A 72 4.08 6.22 16.47
C ALA A 72 2.71 6.90 16.69
N THR A 73 1.73 6.63 15.81
CA THR A 73 0.39 7.24 15.89
C THR A 73 -0.41 6.74 17.08
N THR A 74 -0.27 5.47 17.43
CA THR A 74 -1.04 4.82 18.50
C THR A 74 -0.31 4.78 19.84
N GLU A 75 0.95 5.25 19.88
CA GLU A 75 1.85 5.16 21.04
C GLU A 75 2.04 3.71 21.54
N ARG A 76 2.04 2.75 20.60
CA ARG A 76 2.24 1.32 20.87
C ARG A 76 3.35 0.78 19.98
N ASN A 77 4.24 -0.01 20.52
CA ASN A 77 5.34 -0.60 19.74
C ASN A 77 4.88 -1.91 19.06
N PHE A 78 4.30 -1.79 17.85
CA PHE A 78 3.90 -2.96 17.06
C PHE A 78 5.07 -3.66 16.37
N LEU A 79 6.24 -3.04 16.31
CA LEU A 79 7.47 -3.68 15.82
C LEU A 79 7.93 -4.76 16.78
N ALA A 80 7.74 -4.54 18.10
CA ALA A 80 8.08 -5.49 19.15
C ALA A 80 6.91 -6.46 19.43
N ASN A 81 5.67 -5.97 19.59
CA ASN A 81 4.50 -6.77 19.91
C ASN A 81 3.29 -6.36 19.05
N PRO A 82 2.81 -7.20 18.13
CA PRO A 82 3.05 -8.66 17.96
C PRO A 82 4.38 -9.01 17.28
N GLY A 83 5.16 -8.04 16.86
CA GLY A 83 6.43 -8.20 16.19
C GLY A 83 6.32 -8.24 14.66
N LEU A 84 7.30 -7.62 14.02
CA LEU A 84 7.35 -7.44 12.56
C LEU A 84 7.22 -8.76 11.79
N LYS A 85 7.80 -9.85 12.31
CA LYS A 85 7.67 -11.18 11.70
C LYS A 85 6.21 -11.63 11.57
N ARG A 86 5.37 -11.37 12.57
CA ARG A 86 3.96 -11.79 12.56
C ARG A 86 3.14 -10.91 11.64
N THR A 87 3.40 -9.62 11.62
CA THR A 87 2.68 -8.68 10.75
C THR A 87 2.99 -8.93 9.28
N LEU A 88 4.26 -9.16 8.92
CA LEU A 88 4.67 -9.53 7.56
C LEU A 88 4.08 -10.88 7.10
N VAL A 89 4.04 -11.88 7.98
CA VAL A 89 3.40 -13.17 7.66
C VAL A 89 1.90 -12.98 7.46
N GLY A 90 1.25 -12.15 8.27
CA GLY A 90 -0.18 -11.83 8.13
C GLY A 90 -0.49 -11.18 6.78
N ASP A 91 0.29 -10.18 6.38
CA ASP A 91 0.16 -9.49 5.10
C ASP A 91 0.41 -10.43 3.91
N GLY A 92 1.47 -11.23 3.97
CA GLY A 92 1.77 -12.23 2.94
C GLY A 92 0.70 -13.32 2.82
N LEU A 93 0.12 -13.78 3.93
CA LEU A 93 -0.98 -14.75 3.90
C LEU A 93 -2.26 -14.14 3.33
N ALA A 94 -2.57 -12.88 3.65
CA ALA A 94 -3.71 -12.17 3.07
C ALA A 94 -3.57 -12.04 1.55
N THR A 95 -2.40 -11.65 1.05
CA THR A 95 -2.09 -11.60 -0.37
C THR A 95 -2.19 -12.97 -1.04
N THR A 96 -1.64 -14.01 -0.39
CA THR A 96 -1.72 -15.39 -0.90
C THR A 96 -3.16 -15.87 -1.02
N LEU A 97 -3.98 -15.64 0.01
CA LEU A 97 -5.40 -16.01 -0.03
C LEU A 97 -6.16 -15.24 -1.11
N SER A 98 -5.92 -13.94 -1.24
CA SER A 98 -6.51 -13.13 -2.31
C SER A 98 -6.16 -13.71 -3.69
N ALA A 99 -4.89 -13.98 -3.94
CA ALA A 99 -4.41 -14.52 -5.22
C ALA A 99 -4.98 -15.91 -5.54
N LEU A 100 -5.13 -16.79 -4.53
CA LEU A 100 -5.72 -18.12 -4.73
C LEU A 100 -7.14 -18.05 -5.31
N PHE A 101 -7.90 -17.02 -4.94
CA PHE A 101 -9.27 -16.82 -5.42
C PHE A 101 -9.36 -15.82 -6.60
N GLY A 102 -8.22 -15.44 -7.18
CA GLY A 102 -8.15 -14.55 -8.34
C GLY A 102 -8.29 -13.07 -8.01
N GLY A 103 -8.07 -12.69 -6.76
CA GLY A 103 -7.96 -11.30 -6.33
C GLY A 103 -6.58 -10.70 -6.61
N PRO A 104 -6.45 -9.37 -6.56
CA PRO A 104 -5.17 -8.70 -6.71
C PRO A 104 -4.26 -8.94 -5.51
N ALA A 105 -2.96 -8.67 -5.69
CA ALA A 105 -2.03 -8.57 -4.57
C ALA A 105 -2.45 -7.44 -3.63
N ASN A 106 -2.38 -7.70 -2.34
CA ASN A 106 -2.70 -6.74 -1.28
C ASN A 106 -1.42 -6.28 -0.60
N THR A 107 -1.46 -5.11 -0.01
CA THR A 107 -0.44 -4.61 0.91
C THR A 107 -1.09 -3.80 2.01
N THR A 108 -0.33 -3.42 3.01
CA THR A 108 -0.76 -2.53 4.09
C THR A 108 -1.12 -1.15 3.51
N TYR A 109 -2.22 -0.57 3.97
CA TYR A 109 -2.69 0.75 3.54
C TYR A 109 -2.29 1.82 4.55
N GLY A 110 -1.14 2.44 4.34
CA GLY A 110 -0.60 3.49 5.21
C GLY A 110 -1.49 4.72 5.35
N GLU A 111 -2.30 5.04 4.32
CA GLU A 111 -3.25 6.16 4.35
C GLU A 111 -4.30 6.01 5.45
N ASN A 112 -4.65 4.79 5.84
CA ASN A 112 -5.59 4.56 6.93
C ASN A 112 -5.03 5.01 8.28
N THR A 113 -3.72 5.06 8.45
CA THR A 113 -3.08 5.62 9.66
C THR A 113 -3.47 7.08 9.88
N GLY A 114 -3.62 7.86 8.80
CA GLY A 114 -4.15 9.23 8.87
C GLY A 114 -5.58 9.28 9.40
N VAL A 115 -6.43 8.33 9.02
CA VAL A 115 -7.81 8.23 9.52
C VAL A 115 -7.82 7.87 11.01
N LEU A 116 -6.95 6.94 11.43
CA LEU A 116 -6.80 6.59 12.84
C LEU A 116 -6.35 7.80 13.67
N ALA A 117 -5.39 8.57 13.18
CA ALA A 117 -4.91 9.79 13.84
C ALA A 117 -6.02 10.84 14.00
N LEU A 118 -6.88 11.01 12.99
CA LEU A 118 -7.99 11.95 13.03
C LEU A 118 -9.13 11.51 13.94
N THR A 119 -9.48 10.21 13.91
CA THR A 119 -10.60 9.66 14.69
C THR A 119 -10.22 9.31 16.12
N LYS A 120 -8.92 9.12 16.38
CA LYS A 120 -8.36 8.63 17.65
C LYS A 120 -8.95 7.30 18.10
N VAL A 121 -9.38 6.47 17.15
CA VAL A 121 -9.93 5.13 17.40
C VAL A 121 -8.84 4.11 17.10
N TYR A 122 -8.16 3.64 18.13
CA TYR A 122 -6.98 2.78 18.00
C TYR A 122 -7.24 1.31 18.37
N ASP A 123 -8.49 0.91 18.59
CA ASP A 123 -8.82 -0.48 18.89
C ASP A 123 -8.76 -1.33 17.61
N PRO A 124 -7.89 -2.35 17.53
CA PRO A 124 -7.79 -3.24 16.38
C PRO A 124 -9.10 -3.93 16.00
N LYS A 125 -9.99 -4.16 16.97
CA LYS A 125 -11.31 -4.77 16.73
C LYS A 125 -12.18 -3.96 15.77
N VAL A 126 -12.02 -2.62 15.75
CA VAL A 126 -12.75 -1.77 14.81
C VAL A 126 -12.34 -2.09 13.38
N VAL A 127 -11.04 -2.30 13.15
CA VAL A 127 -10.50 -2.67 11.82
C VAL A 127 -10.93 -4.08 11.43
N GLU A 128 -10.95 -5.03 12.38
CA GLU A 128 -11.45 -6.40 12.15
C GLU A 128 -12.93 -6.39 11.75
N ILE A 129 -13.75 -5.61 12.45
CA ILE A 129 -15.18 -5.45 12.12
C ILE A 129 -15.35 -4.80 10.75
N ALA A 130 -14.56 -3.77 10.42
CA ALA A 130 -14.57 -3.14 9.10
C ALA A 130 -14.22 -4.14 7.99
N ALA A 131 -13.26 -5.03 8.22
CA ALA A 131 -12.92 -6.10 7.28
C ALA A 131 -14.09 -7.07 7.05
N VAL A 132 -14.79 -7.47 8.13
CA VAL A 132 -16.01 -8.30 8.01
C VAL A 132 -17.09 -7.59 7.20
N PHE A 133 -17.33 -6.30 7.46
CA PHE A 133 -18.27 -5.51 6.67
C PHE A 133 -17.86 -5.44 5.20
N SER A 134 -16.58 -5.27 4.90
CA SER A 134 -16.07 -5.26 3.52
C SER A 134 -16.35 -6.59 2.80
N ILE A 135 -16.15 -7.73 3.51
CA ILE A 135 -16.48 -9.05 2.98
C ILE A 135 -17.99 -9.15 2.70
N LEU A 136 -18.85 -8.73 3.62
CA LEU A 136 -20.31 -8.74 3.40
C LEU A 136 -20.73 -7.86 2.22
N LEU A 137 -20.17 -6.66 2.09
CA LEU A 137 -20.44 -5.74 0.99
C LEU A 137 -19.95 -6.29 -0.36
N SER A 138 -18.92 -7.12 -0.39
CA SER A 138 -18.43 -7.74 -1.63
C SER A 138 -19.44 -8.67 -2.29
N PHE A 139 -20.41 -9.19 -1.53
CA PHE A 139 -21.53 -9.99 -2.06
C PHE A 139 -22.67 -9.15 -2.64
N SER A 140 -22.52 -7.83 -2.72
CA SER A 140 -23.51 -6.94 -3.29
C SER A 140 -23.03 -6.33 -4.62
N PRO A 141 -23.45 -6.89 -5.79
CA PRO A 141 -23.16 -6.29 -7.08
C PRO A 141 -23.64 -4.84 -7.19
N LYS A 142 -24.69 -4.49 -6.47
CA LYS A 142 -25.22 -3.12 -6.44
C LYS A 142 -24.26 -2.13 -5.79
N VAL A 143 -23.59 -2.52 -4.70
CA VAL A 143 -22.54 -1.71 -4.08
C VAL A 143 -21.34 -1.55 -5.03
N ALA A 144 -20.91 -2.65 -5.68
CA ALA A 144 -19.85 -2.61 -6.67
C ALA A 144 -20.21 -1.69 -7.86
N ALA A 145 -21.44 -1.80 -8.39
CA ALA A 145 -21.93 -0.91 -9.44
C ALA A 145 -21.97 0.56 -8.99
N GLY A 146 -22.32 0.82 -7.72
CA GLY A 146 -22.28 2.15 -7.13
C GLY A 146 -20.87 2.73 -7.11
N ILE A 147 -19.87 1.97 -6.67
CA ILE A 147 -18.47 2.38 -6.66
C ILE A 147 -17.97 2.65 -8.10
N ASN A 148 -18.29 1.77 -9.04
CA ASN A 148 -17.89 1.89 -10.44
C ASN A 148 -18.64 2.99 -11.22
N LEU A 149 -19.66 3.59 -10.61
CA LEU A 149 -20.37 4.73 -11.18
C LEU A 149 -19.53 6.00 -11.22
N LEU A 150 -18.47 6.09 -10.40
CA LEU A 150 -17.62 7.28 -10.37
C LEU A 150 -16.92 7.48 -11.73
N PRO A 151 -17.01 8.68 -12.31
CA PRO A 151 -16.30 9.02 -13.55
C PRO A 151 -14.81 8.85 -13.41
N THR A 152 -14.15 8.37 -14.47
CA THR A 152 -12.70 8.15 -14.51
C THR A 152 -11.90 9.42 -14.21
N GLY A 153 -12.38 10.60 -14.61
CA GLY A 153 -11.77 11.88 -14.30
C GLY A 153 -11.74 12.20 -12.80
N ILE A 154 -12.80 11.83 -12.07
CA ILE A 154 -12.85 12.00 -10.60
C ILE A 154 -11.92 10.99 -9.94
N ILE A 155 -11.91 9.74 -10.40
CA ILE A 155 -10.98 8.70 -9.91
C ILE A 155 -9.55 9.16 -10.14
N GLY A 156 -9.23 9.66 -11.33
CA GLY A 156 -7.89 10.20 -11.65
C GLY A 156 -7.48 11.34 -10.73
N GLY A 157 -8.38 12.28 -10.44
CA GLY A 157 -8.12 13.37 -9.50
C GLY A 157 -7.87 12.88 -8.07
N ILE A 158 -8.64 11.90 -7.59
CA ILE A 158 -8.43 11.28 -6.28
C ILE A 158 -7.09 10.53 -6.26
N SER A 159 -6.79 9.76 -7.30
CA SER A 159 -5.52 9.04 -7.41
C SER A 159 -4.31 9.98 -7.39
N PHE A 160 -4.42 11.14 -8.04
CA PHE A 160 -3.36 12.14 -8.02
C PHE A 160 -3.06 12.64 -6.59
N VAL A 161 -4.09 12.88 -5.79
CA VAL A 161 -3.94 13.27 -4.38
C VAL A 161 -3.36 12.11 -3.56
N LEU A 162 -3.83 10.88 -3.80
CA LEU A 162 -3.32 9.68 -3.12
C LEU A 162 -1.83 9.46 -3.41
N TYR A 163 -1.40 9.59 -4.66
CA TYR A 163 0.02 9.46 -5.02
C TYR A 163 0.88 10.53 -4.33
N GLY A 164 0.36 11.76 -4.19
CA GLY A 164 1.01 12.81 -3.41
C GLY A 164 1.17 12.44 -1.93
N MET A 165 0.13 11.84 -1.33
CA MET A 165 0.19 11.37 0.06
C MET A 165 1.18 10.21 0.24
N ILE A 166 1.16 9.21 -0.65
CA ILE A 166 2.11 8.08 -0.61
C ILE A 166 3.55 8.59 -0.73
N SER A 167 3.80 9.53 -1.64
CA SER A 167 5.13 10.16 -1.78
C SER A 167 5.54 10.89 -0.49
N SER A 168 4.61 11.57 0.17
CA SER A 168 4.85 12.26 1.43
C SER A 168 5.19 11.29 2.57
N ILE A 169 4.54 10.12 2.61
CA ILE A 169 4.86 9.05 3.57
C ILE A 169 6.28 8.53 3.34
N GLY A 170 6.67 8.31 2.08
CA GLY A 170 8.04 7.91 1.74
C GLY A 170 9.10 8.92 2.22
N ILE A 171 8.85 10.22 2.00
CA ILE A 171 9.72 11.29 2.52
C ILE A 171 9.73 11.30 4.04
N ARG A 172 8.57 11.16 4.68
CA ARG A 172 8.46 11.09 6.13
C ARG A 172 9.29 9.95 6.71
N ASN A 173 9.23 8.76 6.13
CA ASN A 173 10.05 7.62 6.54
C ASN A 173 11.55 7.93 6.49
N MET A 174 12.02 8.63 5.46
CA MET A 174 13.41 9.05 5.37
C MET A 174 13.79 10.03 6.49
N VAL A 175 12.91 10.97 6.83
CA VAL A 175 13.12 11.97 7.89
C VAL A 175 13.10 11.30 9.27
N GLU A 176 12.15 10.44 9.56
CA GLU A 176 12.01 9.73 10.84
C GLU A 176 13.21 8.81 11.11
N ASN A 177 13.71 8.14 10.08
CA ASN A 177 14.92 7.33 10.17
C ASN A 177 16.22 8.15 10.04
N LYS A 178 16.13 9.48 10.07
CA LYS A 178 17.28 10.40 10.04
C LYS A 178 18.28 10.10 8.91
N VAL A 179 17.76 9.76 7.72
CA VAL A 179 18.58 9.48 6.54
C VAL A 179 19.34 10.75 6.16
N ASP A 180 20.65 10.74 6.30
CA ASP A 180 21.51 11.87 5.97
C ASP A 180 21.81 11.90 4.46
N LEU A 181 21.09 12.75 3.73
CA LEU A 181 21.27 12.96 2.29
C LEU A 181 22.46 13.89 1.94
N THR A 182 23.16 14.45 2.93
CA THR A 182 24.42 15.16 2.67
C THR A 182 25.56 14.21 2.33
N LYS A 183 25.42 12.95 2.75
CA LYS A 183 26.35 11.89 2.40
C LYS A 183 26.15 11.47 0.94
N SER A 184 27.21 11.54 0.13
CA SER A 184 27.16 11.23 -1.29
C SER A 184 26.60 9.82 -1.59
N ARG A 185 26.88 8.85 -0.72
CA ARG A 185 26.35 7.48 -0.84
C ARG A 185 24.83 7.45 -0.80
N ASN A 186 24.24 8.00 0.26
CA ASN A 186 22.80 8.01 0.46
C ASN A 186 22.09 8.81 -0.63
N LEU A 187 22.69 9.95 -1.00
CA LEU A 187 22.18 10.78 -2.08
C LEU A 187 22.18 10.03 -3.42
N MET A 188 23.25 9.29 -3.76
CA MET A 188 23.31 8.52 -5.00
C MET A 188 22.29 7.39 -5.01
N VAL A 189 22.14 6.65 -3.92
CA VAL A 189 21.14 5.58 -3.82
C VAL A 189 19.73 6.14 -4.00
N ALA A 190 19.39 7.21 -3.27
CA ALA A 190 18.07 7.85 -3.37
C ALA A 190 17.81 8.40 -4.78
N ALA A 191 18.79 9.07 -5.38
CA ALA A 191 18.67 9.64 -6.71
C ALA A 191 18.41 8.55 -7.78
N ILE A 192 19.12 7.44 -7.74
CA ILE A 192 18.94 6.34 -8.69
C ILE A 192 17.60 5.64 -8.49
N ILE A 193 17.16 5.42 -7.25
CA ILE A 193 15.83 4.87 -6.98
C ILE A 193 14.75 5.78 -7.59
N LEU A 194 14.82 7.09 -7.35
CA LEU A 194 13.84 8.04 -7.87
C LEU A 194 13.87 8.13 -9.41
N VAL A 195 15.06 8.16 -10.01
CA VAL A 195 15.20 8.20 -11.47
C VAL A 195 14.66 6.91 -12.10
N CYS A 196 14.95 5.75 -11.54
CA CYS A 196 14.40 4.48 -12.04
C CYS A 196 12.88 4.42 -11.88
N ALA A 197 12.35 4.87 -10.73
CA ALA A 197 10.92 4.82 -10.46
C ALA A 197 10.09 5.76 -11.35
N LEU A 198 10.62 6.96 -11.66
CA LEU A 198 9.90 7.99 -12.40
C LEU A 198 10.26 8.05 -13.87
N GLY A 199 11.50 7.68 -14.23
CA GLY A 199 12.03 7.82 -15.58
C GLY A 199 11.92 6.58 -16.46
N ILE A 200 11.72 5.41 -15.86
CA ILE A 200 11.59 4.14 -16.59
C ILE A 200 10.13 3.72 -16.54
N THR A 201 9.54 3.31 -17.68
CA THR A 201 8.18 2.75 -17.70
C THR A 201 8.23 1.25 -17.44
N SER A 202 9.05 0.53 -18.21
CA SER A 202 9.36 -0.88 -18.05
C SER A 202 10.69 -1.19 -18.71
N ILE A 203 11.32 -2.28 -18.30
CA ILE A 203 12.44 -2.89 -19.00
C ILE A 203 11.99 -4.27 -19.45
N ASP A 204 11.87 -4.44 -20.75
CA ASP A 204 11.43 -5.68 -21.36
C ASP A 204 12.62 -6.43 -21.92
N PHE A 205 12.78 -7.71 -21.55
CA PHE A 205 13.83 -8.58 -22.06
C PHE A 205 13.35 -10.02 -22.12
N SER A 206 13.87 -10.77 -23.07
CA SER A 206 13.52 -12.17 -23.28
C SER A 206 14.72 -13.05 -22.93
N ILE A 207 14.48 -14.05 -22.09
CA ILE A 207 15.46 -15.08 -21.77
C ILE A 207 14.91 -16.43 -22.29
N GLY A 208 15.41 -16.87 -23.44
CA GLY A 208 14.90 -18.06 -24.10
C GLY A 208 13.45 -17.93 -24.53
N SER A 209 12.56 -18.70 -23.91
CA SER A 209 11.11 -18.66 -24.20
C SER A 209 10.32 -17.79 -23.22
N PHE A 210 10.99 -17.09 -22.31
CA PHE A 210 10.34 -16.26 -21.29
C PHE A 210 10.52 -14.78 -21.61
N ASP A 211 9.42 -14.08 -21.79
CA ASP A 211 9.37 -12.63 -21.91
C ASP A 211 9.15 -12.04 -20.52
N ILE A 212 10.13 -11.29 -20.03
CA ILE A 212 10.11 -10.68 -18.70
C ILE A 212 9.99 -9.17 -18.87
N SER A 213 8.96 -8.57 -18.27
CA SER A 213 8.77 -7.14 -18.22
C SER A 213 8.90 -6.66 -16.77
N LEU A 214 9.99 -5.98 -16.45
CA LEU A 214 10.19 -5.38 -15.14
C LEU A 214 9.57 -3.99 -15.12
N THR A 215 8.63 -3.78 -14.20
CA THR A 215 8.03 -2.47 -13.97
C THR A 215 9.04 -1.48 -13.39
N SER A 216 8.78 -0.18 -13.50
CA SER A 216 9.60 0.88 -12.89
C SER A 216 9.89 0.63 -11.41
N LEU A 217 8.88 0.18 -10.65
CA LEU A 217 9.01 -0.13 -9.24
C LEU A 217 9.98 -1.28 -8.97
N ALA A 218 9.89 -2.36 -9.75
CA ALA A 218 10.80 -3.49 -9.65
C ALA A 218 12.25 -3.09 -9.97
N VAL A 219 12.44 -2.29 -11.03
CA VAL A 219 13.76 -1.77 -11.42
C VAL A 219 14.34 -0.87 -10.33
N ALA A 220 13.54 0.04 -9.78
CA ALA A 220 13.96 0.95 -8.72
C ALA A 220 14.37 0.18 -7.44
N ALA A 221 13.57 -0.82 -7.04
CA ALA A 221 13.86 -1.65 -5.88
C ALA A 221 15.17 -2.44 -6.06
N ILE A 222 15.33 -3.11 -7.20
CA ILE A 222 16.55 -3.86 -7.51
C ILE A 222 17.77 -2.93 -7.55
N ALA A 223 17.67 -1.80 -8.24
CA ALA A 223 18.75 -0.82 -8.34
C ALA A 223 19.15 -0.28 -6.97
N GLY A 224 18.17 0.06 -6.13
CA GLY A 224 18.41 0.56 -4.78
C GLY A 224 19.14 -0.48 -3.90
N ILE A 225 18.67 -1.72 -3.90
CA ILE A 225 19.28 -2.82 -3.12
C ILE A 225 20.71 -3.10 -3.61
N LEU A 226 20.90 -3.22 -4.91
CA LEU A 226 22.21 -3.49 -5.48
C LEU A 226 23.22 -2.37 -5.21
N LEU A 227 22.81 -1.10 -5.40
CA LEU A 227 23.67 0.03 -5.09
C LEU A 227 24.01 0.12 -3.61
N ASN A 228 23.03 -0.12 -2.76
CA ASN A 228 23.26 -0.14 -1.32
C ASN A 228 24.23 -1.25 -0.88
N ALA A 229 24.21 -2.38 -1.58
CA ALA A 229 25.12 -3.50 -1.32
C ALA A 229 26.54 -3.27 -1.88
N ILE A 230 26.67 -2.58 -3.03
CA ILE A 230 27.95 -2.39 -3.74
C ILE A 230 28.72 -1.17 -3.20
N LEU A 231 28.01 -0.08 -2.87
CA LEU A 231 28.64 1.14 -2.43
C LEU A 231 29.25 0.96 -1.03
N PRO A 232 30.51 1.36 -0.85
CA PRO A 232 31.19 1.23 0.44
C PRO A 232 30.59 2.20 1.46
N GLY A 233 30.61 1.79 2.72
CA GLY A 233 30.12 2.56 3.88
C GLY A 233 28.80 2.00 4.42
N ASN A 234 28.72 1.83 5.72
CA ASN A 234 27.49 1.53 6.47
C ASN A 234 27.23 2.73 7.40
N ASP A 235 26.19 3.49 7.08
CA ASP A 235 25.82 4.66 7.89
C ASP A 235 24.80 4.33 8.98
N TYR A 236 24.30 3.10 9.01
CA TYR A 236 23.33 2.63 9.97
C TYR A 236 23.99 1.64 10.92
N GLU A 237 24.22 2.08 12.15
CA GLU A 237 24.58 1.20 13.26
C GLU A 237 23.28 0.73 13.90
N PHE A 238 23.01 -0.57 13.81
CA PHE A 238 21.95 -1.17 14.61
C PHE A 238 22.40 -1.16 16.06
N ASN A 239 21.85 -0.24 16.83
CA ASN A 239 22.13 -0.17 18.26
C ASN A 239 21.13 -1.08 18.98
N ASP A 240 21.39 -2.39 18.92
CA ASP A 240 20.57 -3.41 19.56
C ASP A 240 20.43 -3.17 21.09
N GLU A 241 21.44 -2.55 21.72
CA GLU A 241 21.42 -2.21 23.15
C GLU A 241 20.40 -1.11 23.47
N GLU A 242 20.30 -0.04 22.67
CA GLU A 242 19.31 1.02 22.86
C GLU A 242 17.86 0.55 22.63
N LEU A 243 17.67 -0.40 21.71
CA LEU A 243 16.36 -1.00 21.45
C LEU A 243 15.93 -1.90 22.63
N VAL A 244 16.84 -2.70 23.15
CA VAL A 244 16.61 -3.58 24.30
C VAL A 244 16.37 -2.76 25.58
N GLU A 245 17.10 -1.65 25.78
CA GLU A 245 16.94 -0.78 26.95
C GLU A 245 15.59 -0.07 26.93
N LYS A 246 15.14 0.44 25.77
CA LYS A 246 13.78 1.01 25.59
C LYS A 246 12.69 -0.02 25.81
N GLU A 247 12.85 -1.25 25.31
CA GLU A 247 11.89 -2.34 25.56
C GLU A 247 11.80 -2.66 27.07
N ILE A 248 12.90 -2.68 27.77
CA ILE A 248 12.92 -2.93 29.22
C ILE A 248 12.23 -1.79 29.97
N GLU A 249 12.46 -0.54 29.60
CA GLU A 249 11.80 0.62 30.21
C GLU A 249 10.30 0.64 29.94
N GLU A 250 9.85 0.35 28.71
CA GLU A 250 8.43 0.27 28.38
C GLU A 250 7.72 -0.86 29.13
N VAL A 251 8.34 -2.04 29.23
CA VAL A 251 7.78 -3.17 30.00
C VAL A 251 7.74 -2.87 31.50
N ALA A 252 8.73 -2.13 32.02
CA ALA A 252 8.75 -1.71 33.41
C ALA A 252 7.66 -0.65 33.71
N ALA A 253 7.45 0.31 32.80
CA ALA A 253 6.40 1.32 32.91
C ALA A 253 4.98 0.69 32.87
N GLN A 254 4.74 -0.26 31.95
CA GLN A 254 3.46 -0.98 31.87
C GLN A 254 3.15 -1.81 33.11
N LYS A 255 4.16 -2.39 33.78
CA LYS A 255 3.99 -3.12 35.05
C LYS A 255 3.68 -2.20 36.22
N THR A 256 4.06 -0.94 36.14
CA THR A 256 3.82 0.05 37.20
C THR A 256 2.42 0.65 37.10
N GLU A 257 1.85 0.76 35.88
CA GLU A 257 0.49 1.23 35.66
C GLU A 257 -0.60 0.17 35.96
N GLN A 258 -0.22 -1.11 36.04
CA GLN A 258 -1.14 -2.20 36.39
C GLN A 258 -1.21 -2.53 37.89
N LYS A 259 -0.53 -1.77 38.72
CA LYS A 259 -0.59 -1.87 40.19
C LYS A 259 -1.35 -0.71 40.81
#